data_d164600207e4a72686faf65b0eabd66c
#
_entry.id   d164600207e4a72686faf65b0eabd66c
#
_cell.length_a   1.000
_cell.length_b   1.000
_cell.length_c   1.000
_cell.angle_alpha   90.00
_cell.angle_beta   90.00
_cell.angle_gamma   90.00
#
_symmetry.space_group_name_H-M   'P 1'
#
loop_
_entity.id
_entity.type
_entity.pdbx_description
1 polymer ?
#
loop_
_entity_poly.entity_id
_entity_poly.type
_entity_poly.pdbx_seq_one_letter_code
_entity_poly.pdbx_strand_id
1 'polypeptide(L)'
;MKKETGPTGRPSIKEEMLNVFSLSLYRNAIFLMLNSAVYALTGFFFWIAAARLYPAKVVGLASSVIAAIGLLSLLSTLGLDYGLLRFLPAAGDEASPMMSTCFTIGGGITILAALVYLAGLSIWSPALLSVQNNLLYFCGFVVFAFANTMQIFNSQSFIAARQSRFAAIQGWIIAVLRFLPLVLLATTYQQFGIVASWGFCLILSVIIAFTFFHPIAYNGRRPFIMVKKEIIDRLLRFSFANYVGNIFWMIPGLALPILVVNRLGAEENAYFYIGWAIAGMVFMIPTSISLAMMAEASQDESKLAMEMKRSLKFIFLLLVPVIIILLLLGRIFLQFFGKAYSDNALQLLWILVVSAVPLSLNYVYITMRRVEKKMSSVIWLTGLIAGATLGGSYFLLPVLGIKGAGIASLSSQTAGALFTVAYLWRRLFKKAA
;
A
#
# COMPACT_ATOMS: atom_id res chain seq x y z
N MET A 1 16.29 49.21 -40.65
CA MET A 1 17.17 48.52 -39.69
C MET A 1 16.51 47.22 -39.27
N LYS A 2 16.96 46.11 -39.84
CA LYS A 2 16.56 44.76 -39.47
C LYS A 2 17.28 44.40 -38.16
N LYS A 3 16.54 44.03 -37.08
CA LYS A 3 17.14 43.40 -35.91
C LYS A 3 17.32 41.91 -36.22
N GLU A 4 18.55 41.50 -36.26
CA GLU A 4 18.97 40.10 -36.35
C GLU A 4 18.53 39.34 -35.09
N THR A 5 17.84 38.24 -35.31
CA THR A 5 17.56 37.23 -34.27
C THR A 5 18.81 36.38 -34.10
N GLY A 6 19.47 36.49 -32.94
CA GLY A 6 20.61 35.67 -32.57
C GLY A 6 20.21 34.20 -32.30
N PRO A 7 21.17 33.26 -32.26
CA PRO A 7 20.94 31.83 -32.30
C PRO A 7 20.28 31.34 -31.02
N THR A 8 19.29 30.49 -31.19
CA THR A 8 18.56 29.74 -30.15
C THR A 8 19.53 28.85 -29.36
N GLY A 9 20.04 29.37 -28.25
CA GLY A 9 20.74 28.55 -27.27
C GLY A 9 19.78 27.51 -26.71
N ARG A 10 20.17 26.22 -26.74
CA ARG A 10 19.45 25.18 -25.99
C ARG A 10 19.39 25.62 -24.53
N PRO A 11 18.22 25.57 -23.87
CA PRO A 11 18.10 25.94 -22.48
C PRO A 11 19.08 25.10 -21.68
N SER A 12 19.69 25.68 -20.63
CA SER A 12 20.61 24.96 -19.78
C SER A 12 19.85 23.84 -19.06
N ILE A 13 20.53 22.73 -18.73
CA ILE A 13 19.93 21.60 -17.96
C ILE A 13 19.21 22.13 -16.71
N LYS A 14 19.73 23.20 -16.11
CA LYS A 14 19.13 23.88 -14.96
C LYS A 14 17.82 24.60 -15.30
N GLU A 15 17.71 25.21 -16.46
CA GLU A 15 16.48 25.87 -16.96
C GLU A 15 15.44 24.83 -17.40
N GLU A 16 15.85 23.74 -18.04
CA GLU A 16 14.95 22.62 -18.34
C GLU A 16 14.41 21.97 -17.05
N MET A 17 15.25 21.72 -16.06
CA MET A 17 14.79 21.23 -14.75
C MET A 17 13.82 22.21 -14.08
N LEU A 18 14.10 23.51 -14.06
CA LEU A 18 13.23 24.53 -13.49
C LEU A 18 11.88 24.60 -14.21
N ASN A 19 11.87 24.47 -15.54
CA ASN A 19 10.64 24.43 -16.34
C ASN A 19 9.83 23.15 -16.09
N VAL A 20 10.48 22.01 -15.92
CA VAL A 20 9.82 20.75 -15.54
C VAL A 20 9.17 20.87 -14.15
N PHE A 21 9.86 21.48 -13.18
CA PHE A 21 9.31 21.74 -11.85
C PHE A 21 8.16 22.75 -11.83
N SER A 22 8.07 23.63 -12.83
CA SER A 22 6.99 24.61 -12.92
C SER A 22 5.64 24.01 -13.36
N LEU A 23 5.65 22.86 -14.05
CA LEU A 23 4.44 22.15 -14.46
C LEU A 23 3.83 21.42 -13.25
N SER A 24 2.58 21.75 -12.93
CA SER A 24 1.86 21.17 -11.76
C SER A 24 1.83 19.66 -11.75
N LEU A 25 1.81 19.02 -12.92
CA LEU A 25 1.81 17.57 -13.10
C LEU A 25 3.10 16.93 -12.55
N TYR A 26 4.26 17.44 -12.97
CA TYR A 26 5.56 16.89 -12.55
C TYR A 26 5.81 17.14 -11.06
N ARG A 27 5.45 18.32 -10.56
CA ARG A 27 5.54 18.65 -9.14
C ARG A 27 4.72 17.67 -8.29
N ASN A 28 3.49 17.35 -8.67
CA ASN A 28 2.65 16.39 -7.97
C ASN A 28 3.26 14.97 -8.01
N ALA A 29 3.78 14.55 -9.16
CA ALA A 29 4.44 13.25 -9.29
C ALA A 29 5.67 13.13 -8.38
N ILE A 30 6.50 14.19 -8.30
CA ILE A 30 7.67 14.23 -7.41
C ILE A 30 7.25 14.13 -5.94
N PHE A 31 6.22 14.87 -5.51
CA PHE A 31 5.72 14.73 -4.13
C PHE A 31 5.24 13.33 -3.80
N LEU A 32 4.57 12.64 -4.73
CA LEU A 32 4.13 11.26 -4.54
C LEU A 32 5.31 10.28 -4.47
N MET A 33 6.34 10.45 -5.32
CA MET A 33 7.56 9.64 -5.28
C MET A 33 8.34 9.85 -3.98
N LEU A 34 8.55 11.10 -3.58
CA LEU A 34 9.21 11.45 -2.32
C LEU A 34 8.42 10.89 -1.12
N ASN A 35 7.10 11.00 -1.14
CA ASN A 35 6.26 10.43 -0.10
C ASN A 35 6.45 8.92 0.02
N SER A 36 6.47 8.20 -1.09
CA SER A 36 6.69 6.75 -1.10
C SER A 36 8.07 6.38 -0.55
N ALA A 37 9.12 7.10 -0.95
CA ALA A 37 10.48 6.87 -0.47
C ALA A 37 10.62 7.16 1.04
N VAL A 38 10.11 8.30 1.50
CA VAL A 38 10.12 8.67 2.93
C VAL A 38 9.33 7.65 3.75
N TYR A 39 8.17 7.21 3.26
CA TYR A 39 7.33 6.23 3.96
C TYR A 39 8.00 4.86 4.07
N ALA A 40 8.67 4.42 3.01
CA ALA A 40 9.42 3.16 3.01
C ALA A 40 10.61 3.20 3.98
N LEU A 41 11.44 4.25 3.89
CA LEU A 41 12.62 4.42 4.76
C LEU A 41 12.23 4.57 6.23
N THR A 42 11.30 5.48 6.53
CA THR A 42 10.84 5.68 7.90
C THR A 42 10.09 4.47 8.44
N GLY A 43 9.40 3.72 7.57
CA GLY A 43 8.79 2.43 7.89
C GLY A 43 9.83 1.41 8.35
N PHE A 44 10.90 1.27 7.60
CA PHE A 44 12.01 0.38 7.92
C PHE A 44 12.64 0.73 9.27
N PHE A 45 13.01 1.99 9.48
CA PHE A 45 13.60 2.44 10.75
C PHE A 45 12.62 2.33 11.94
N PHE A 46 11.34 2.58 11.71
CA PHE A 46 10.32 2.42 12.75
C PHE A 46 10.25 0.97 13.24
N TRP A 47 10.24 0.00 12.33
CA TRP A 47 10.19 -1.41 12.71
C TRP A 47 11.51 -1.89 13.31
N ILE A 48 12.67 -1.32 12.93
CA ILE A 48 13.94 -1.56 13.65
C ILE A 48 13.83 -1.07 15.08
N ALA A 49 13.39 0.17 15.30
CA ALA A 49 13.21 0.72 16.63
C ALA A 49 12.22 -0.09 17.46
N ALA A 50 11.08 -0.48 16.87
CA ALA A 50 10.09 -1.33 17.52
C ALA A 50 10.68 -2.71 17.92
N ALA A 51 11.42 -3.37 17.02
CA ALA A 51 12.04 -4.66 17.29
C ALA A 51 13.16 -4.61 18.34
N ARG A 52 13.77 -3.45 18.53
CA ARG A 52 14.83 -3.23 19.54
C ARG A 52 14.28 -2.80 20.90
N LEU A 53 13.17 -2.08 20.93
CA LEU A 53 12.57 -1.53 22.15
C LEU A 53 11.52 -2.46 22.77
N TYR A 54 10.92 -3.34 21.97
CA TYR A 54 9.82 -4.20 22.41
C TYR A 54 10.14 -5.69 22.21
N PRO A 55 9.62 -6.58 23.09
CA PRO A 55 9.71 -8.02 22.86
C PRO A 55 9.08 -8.47 21.53
N ALA A 56 9.64 -9.48 20.88
CA ALA A 56 9.15 -9.99 19.59
C ALA A 56 7.64 -10.32 19.63
N LYS A 57 7.14 -10.92 20.72
CA LYS A 57 5.72 -11.16 20.91
C LYS A 57 4.85 -9.90 20.76
N VAL A 58 5.32 -8.76 21.29
CA VAL A 58 4.60 -7.47 21.19
C VAL A 58 4.63 -6.94 19.78
N VAL A 59 5.79 -7.02 19.10
CA VAL A 59 5.94 -6.63 17.69
C VAL A 59 4.98 -7.45 16.81
N GLY A 60 4.88 -8.74 17.04
CA GLY A 60 3.99 -9.62 16.28
C GLY A 60 2.51 -9.32 16.52
N LEU A 61 2.10 -9.07 17.75
CA LEU A 61 0.72 -8.65 18.05
C LEU A 61 0.41 -7.30 17.40
N ALA A 62 1.30 -6.32 17.56
CA ALA A 62 1.11 -4.98 16.99
C ALA A 62 1.01 -5.00 15.47
N SER A 63 1.86 -5.77 14.79
CA SER A 63 1.79 -5.90 13.32
C SER A 63 0.48 -6.54 12.87
N SER A 64 -0.06 -7.52 13.60
CA SER A 64 -1.36 -8.12 13.31
C SER A 64 -2.52 -7.15 13.54
N VAL A 65 -2.48 -6.35 14.60
CA VAL A 65 -3.51 -5.33 14.88
C VAL A 65 -3.50 -4.25 13.79
N ILE A 66 -2.32 -3.76 13.40
CA ILE A 66 -2.18 -2.77 12.32
C ILE A 66 -2.66 -3.37 10.97
N ALA A 67 -2.35 -4.64 10.71
CA ALA A 67 -2.81 -5.34 9.52
C ALA A 67 -4.35 -5.51 9.51
N ALA A 68 -4.95 -5.84 10.66
CA ALA A 68 -6.41 -5.91 10.80
C ALA A 68 -7.09 -4.55 10.57
N ILE A 69 -6.55 -3.48 11.15
CA ILE A 69 -7.01 -2.11 10.89
C ILE A 69 -6.91 -1.77 9.40
N GLY A 70 -5.79 -2.10 8.76
CA GLY A 70 -5.58 -1.89 7.32
C GLY A 70 -6.60 -2.67 6.47
N LEU A 71 -6.87 -3.93 6.83
CA LEU A 71 -7.84 -4.77 6.12
C LEU A 71 -9.26 -4.21 6.24
N LEU A 72 -9.68 -3.84 7.46
CA LEU A 72 -11.00 -3.24 7.67
C LEU A 72 -11.14 -1.92 6.92
N SER A 73 -10.12 -1.06 6.97
CA SER A 73 -10.13 0.20 6.21
C SER A 73 -10.22 -0.04 4.70
N LEU A 74 -9.43 -0.98 4.15
CA LEU A 74 -9.49 -1.35 2.74
C LEU A 74 -10.90 -1.80 2.33
N LEU A 75 -11.53 -2.65 3.13
CA LEU A 75 -12.89 -3.13 2.87
C LEU A 75 -13.94 -2.02 3.01
N SER A 76 -13.74 -1.10 3.94
CA SER A 76 -14.70 -0.03 4.23
C SER A 76 -14.69 1.12 3.22
N THR A 77 -13.63 1.27 2.40
CA THR A 77 -13.63 2.29 1.33
C THR A 77 -14.65 2.00 0.24
N LEU A 78 -15.07 0.73 0.05
CA LEU A 78 -15.97 0.27 -1.01
C LEU A 78 -15.56 0.73 -2.42
N GLY A 79 -14.31 1.18 -2.60
CA GLY A 79 -13.82 1.77 -3.84
C GLY A 79 -14.23 3.24 -4.05
N LEU A 80 -14.89 3.88 -3.08
CA LEU A 80 -15.25 5.29 -3.14
C LEU A 80 -14.02 6.19 -3.26
N ASP A 81 -12.85 5.74 -2.78
CA ASP A 81 -11.55 6.39 -2.93
C ASP A 81 -11.14 6.54 -4.40
N TYR A 82 -11.35 5.50 -5.24
CA TYR A 82 -11.14 5.57 -6.70
C TYR A 82 -12.15 6.50 -7.37
N GLY A 83 -13.39 6.50 -6.88
CA GLY A 83 -14.43 7.40 -7.35
C GLY A 83 -14.09 8.86 -7.07
N LEU A 84 -13.61 9.18 -5.87
CA LEU A 84 -13.14 10.52 -5.52
C LEU A 84 -12.02 10.96 -6.48
N LEU A 85 -11.00 10.12 -6.68
CA LEU A 85 -9.88 10.45 -7.55
C LEU A 85 -10.32 10.79 -8.99
N ARG A 86 -11.36 10.11 -9.48
CA ARG A 86 -11.87 10.29 -10.86
C ARG A 86 -12.79 11.47 -11.02
N PHE A 87 -13.75 11.62 -10.11
CA PHE A 87 -14.88 12.56 -10.31
C PHE A 87 -14.70 13.88 -9.58
N LEU A 88 -13.95 13.92 -8.48
CA LEU A 88 -13.76 15.11 -7.66
C LEU A 88 -13.11 16.29 -8.42
N PRO A 89 -12.14 16.09 -9.36
CA PRO A 89 -11.55 17.20 -10.13
C PRO A 89 -12.56 18.01 -10.96
N ALA A 90 -13.64 17.38 -11.39
CA ALA A 90 -14.69 17.99 -12.23
C ALA A 90 -15.98 18.30 -11.45
N ALA A 91 -15.99 18.10 -10.12
CA ALA A 91 -17.21 18.17 -9.32
C ALA A 91 -17.71 19.59 -9.04
N GLY A 92 -16.87 20.63 -9.20
CA GLY A 92 -17.28 22.01 -8.93
C GLY A 92 -17.93 22.19 -7.55
N ASP A 93 -19.20 22.60 -7.52
CA ASP A 93 -19.96 22.79 -6.27
C ASP A 93 -20.37 21.47 -5.59
N GLU A 94 -20.38 20.36 -6.33
CA GLU A 94 -20.61 19.03 -5.75
C GLU A 94 -19.36 18.45 -5.04
N ALA A 95 -18.20 19.11 -5.08
CA ALA A 95 -16.98 18.60 -4.47
C ALA A 95 -17.14 18.34 -2.96
N SER A 96 -17.70 19.29 -2.21
CA SER A 96 -17.94 19.13 -0.77
C SER A 96 -19.00 18.05 -0.45
N PRO A 97 -20.18 18.02 -1.10
CA PRO A 97 -21.12 16.90 -0.97
C PRO A 97 -20.52 15.53 -1.32
N MET A 98 -19.67 15.45 -2.36
CA MET A 98 -19.03 14.21 -2.78
C MET A 98 -18.03 13.70 -1.73
N MET A 99 -17.13 14.56 -1.24
CA MET A 99 -16.23 14.23 -0.14
C MET A 99 -17.03 13.81 1.10
N SER A 100 -18.02 14.63 1.52
CA SER A 100 -18.85 14.38 2.70
C SER A 100 -19.53 13.02 2.66
N THR A 101 -20.11 12.65 1.52
CA THR A 101 -20.75 11.35 1.32
C THR A 101 -19.75 10.18 1.46
N CYS A 102 -18.57 10.27 0.83
CA CYS A 102 -17.54 9.23 0.93
C CYS A 102 -17.00 9.07 2.35
N PHE A 103 -16.69 10.19 3.01
CA PHE A 103 -16.17 10.18 4.39
C PHE A 103 -17.20 9.64 5.38
N THR A 104 -18.48 10.05 5.25
CA THR A 104 -19.55 9.60 6.15
C THR A 104 -19.80 8.10 5.99
N ILE A 105 -19.94 7.61 4.74
CA ILE A 105 -20.21 6.19 4.48
C ILE A 105 -19.02 5.33 4.84
N GLY A 106 -17.82 5.65 4.33
CA GLY A 106 -16.63 4.85 4.62
C GLY A 106 -16.31 4.85 6.11
N GLY A 107 -16.44 5.99 6.80
CA GLY A 107 -16.27 6.06 8.24
C GLY A 107 -17.28 5.24 9.02
N GLY A 108 -18.57 5.35 8.67
CA GLY A 108 -19.64 4.57 9.30
C GLY A 108 -19.45 3.06 9.11
N ILE A 109 -19.13 2.64 7.89
CA ILE A 109 -18.85 1.23 7.60
C ILE A 109 -17.60 0.74 8.35
N THR A 110 -16.55 1.56 8.46
CA THR A 110 -15.36 1.19 9.22
C THR A 110 -15.66 0.98 10.70
N ILE A 111 -16.44 1.86 11.31
CA ILE A 111 -16.85 1.70 12.71
C ILE A 111 -17.64 0.41 12.88
N LEU A 112 -18.65 0.18 12.04
CA LEU A 112 -19.44 -1.05 12.08
C LEU A 112 -18.57 -2.31 11.87
N ALA A 113 -17.70 -2.31 10.86
CA ALA A 113 -16.81 -3.42 10.57
C ALA A 113 -15.81 -3.69 11.71
N ALA A 114 -15.30 -2.62 12.35
CA ALA A 114 -14.43 -2.74 13.50
C ALA A 114 -15.15 -3.34 14.71
N LEU A 115 -16.39 -2.92 14.98
CA LEU A 115 -17.22 -3.48 16.06
C LEU A 115 -17.56 -4.96 15.79
N VAL A 116 -17.96 -5.31 14.58
CA VAL A 116 -18.22 -6.70 14.16
C VAL A 116 -16.95 -7.55 14.27
N TYR A 117 -15.80 -7.03 13.82
CA TYR A 117 -14.53 -7.71 13.93
C TYR A 117 -14.15 -7.99 15.38
N LEU A 118 -14.26 -6.98 16.25
CA LEU A 118 -13.98 -7.11 17.67
C LEU A 118 -14.96 -8.08 18.37
N ALA A 119 -16.26 -8.04 18.04
CA ALA A 119 -17.25 -8.95 18.59
C ALA A 119 -16.97 -10.42 18.21
N GLY A 120 -16.40 -10.68 17.05
CA GLY A 120 -16.08 -12.01 16.57
C GLY A 120 -14.61 -12.45 16.76
N LEU A 121 -13.77 -11.72 17.51
CA LEU A 121 -12.35 -12.05 17.67
C LEU A 121 -12.09 -13.47 18.16
N SER A 122 -12.95 -14.01 19.02
CA SER A 122 -12.85 -15.39 19.50
C SER A 122 -12.93 -16.44 18.38
N ILE A 123 -13.58 -16.09 17.26
CA ILE A 123 -13.79 -16.99 16.12
C ILE A 123 -12.67 -16.84 15.11
N TRP A 124 -12.40 -15.61 14.64
CA TRP A 124 -11.47 -15.37 13.51
C TRP A 124 -10.08 -14.86 13.89
N SER A 125 -9.91 -14.40 15.14
CA SER A 125 -8.57 -13.95 15.58
C SER A 125 -8.35 -14.12 17.09
N PRO A 126 -8.37 -15.36 17.64
CA PRO A 126 -8.22 -15.62 19.09
C PRO A 126 -6.94 -15.04 19.68
N ALA A 127 -5.85 -14.97 18.90
CA ALA A 127 -4.58 -14.37 19.33
C ALA A 127 -4.69 -12.88 19.71
N LEU A 128 -5.73 -12.19 19.25
CA LEU A 128 -5.95 -10.76 19.49
C LEU A 128 -7.02 -10.46 20.57
N LEU A 129 -7.46 -11.46 21.33
CA LEU A 129 -8.49 -11.29 22.38
C LEU A 129 -8.12 -10.24 23.43
N SER A 130 -6.82 -9.99 23.66
CA SER A 130 -6.37 -8.92 24.55
C SER A 130 -6.86 -7.54 24.13
N VAL A 131 -7.14 -7.31 22.83
CA VAL A 131 -7.71 -6.06 22.32
C VAL A 131 -9.18 -5.91 22.73
N GLN A 132 -9.95 -7.00 22.73
CA GLN A 132 -11.36 -7.00 23.13
C GLN A 132 -11.52 -6.82 24.64
N ASN A 133 -10.65 -7.44 25.42
CA ASN A 133 -10.79 -7.52 26.89
C ASN A 133 -10.33 -6.24 27.62
N ASN A 134 -9.72 -5.28 26.92
CA ASN A 134 -9.27 -4.01 27.47
C ASN A 134 -9.99 -2.86 26.77
N LEU A 135 -10.77 -2.07 27.51
CA LEU A 135 -11.58 -0.98 26.97
C LEU A 135 -10.74 0.06 26.21
N LEU A 136 -9.54 0.39 26.70
CA LEU A 136 -8.64 1.33 26.02
C LEU A 136 -8.20 0.79 24.65
N TYR A 137 -7.86 -0.51 24.58
CA TYR A 137 -7.41 -1.16 23.33
C TYR A 137 -8.59 -1.32 22.36
N PHE A 138 -9.77 -1.66 22.90
CA PHE A 138 -11.01 -1.73 22.12
C PHE A 138 -11.36 -0.39 21.47
N CYS A 139 -11.46 0.67 22.27
CA CYS A 139 -11.74 2.01 21.75
C CYS A 139 -10.64 2.50 20.79
N GLY A 140 -9.38 2.26 21.15
CA GLY A 140 -8.23 2.59 20.31
C GLY A 140 -8.31 1.91 18.94
N PHE A 141 -8.64 0.62 18.89
CA PHE A 141 -8.80 -0.12 17.64
C PHE A 141 -9.85 0.49 16.72
N VAL A 142 -11.05 0.81 17.26
CA VAL A 142 -12.14 1.42 16.48
C VAL A 142 -11.76 2.80 15.97
N VAL A 143 -11.18 3.65 16.84
CA VAL A 143 -10.78 5.01 16.48
C VAL A 143 -9.63 5.00 15.46
N PHE A 144 -8.64 4.12 15.62
CA PHE A 144 -7.53 4.03 14.67
C PHE A 144 -7.97 3.46 13.32
N ALA A 145 -8.91 2.51 13.30
CA ALA A 145 -9.51 2.02 12.05
C ALA A 145 -10.26 3.13 11.32
N PHE A 146 -11.10 3.88 12.04
CA PHE A 146 -11.79 5.06 11.49
C PHE A 146 -10.78 6.08 10.94
N ALA A 147 -9.77 6.46 11.72
CA ALA A 147 -8.76 7.42 11.31
C ALA A 147 -7.97 6.95 10.09
N ASN A 148 -7.67 5.64 9.97
CA ASN A 148 -6.99 5.08 8.81
C ASN A 148 -7.85 5.18 7.53
N THR A 149 -9.14 4.94 7.61
CA THR A 149 -10.07 5.13 6.50
C THR A 149 -10.16 6.61 6.09
N MET A 150 -10.25 7.52 7.07
CA MET A 150 -10.21 8.96 6.81
C MET A 150 -8.91 9.38 6.13
N GLN A 151 -7.77 8.81 6.54
CA GLN A 151 -6.46 9.05 5.92
C GLN A 151 -6.46 8.66 4.44
N ILE A 152 -7.05 7.51 4.08
CA ILE A 152 -7.15 7.06 2.68
C ILE A 152 -7.95 8.08 1.86
N PHE A 153 -9.14 8.48 2.33
CA PHE A 153 -9.97 9.46 1.62
C PHE A 153 -9.31 10.85 1.54
N ASN A 154 -8.66 11.31 2.60
CA ASN A 154 -7.89 12.56 2.57
C ASN A 154 -6.82 12.53 1.47
N SER A 155 -6.01 11.48 1.43
CA SER A 155 -4.95 11.33 0.45
C SER A 155 -5.49 11.38 -0.98
N GLN A 156 -6.56 10.64 -1.28
CA GLN A 156 -7.17 10.64 -2.60
C GLN A 156 -7.81 11.99 -2.96
N SER A 157 -8.44 12.65 -1.99
CA SER A 157 -9.01 13.99 -2.21
C SER A 157 -7.92 15.01 -2.56
N PHE A 158 -6.78 15.01 -1.86
CA PHE A 158 -5.68 15.93 -2.15
C PHE A 158 -5.00 15.63 -3.49
N ILE A 159 -4.87 14.36 -3.86
CA ILE A 159 -4.37 13.97 -5.19
C ILE A 159 -5.33 14.47 -6.28
N ALA A 160 -6.64 14.28 -6.09
CA ALA A 160 -7.68 14.76 -6.99
C ALA A 160 -7.66 16.29 -7.16
N ALA A 161 -7.42 17.04 -6.07
CA ALA A 161 -7.25 18.49 -6.09
C ALA A 161 -5.95 18.97 -6.74
N ARG A 162 -5.08 18.07 -7.24
CA ARG A 162 -3.71 18.36 -7.69
C ARG A 162 -2.85 19.04 -6.61
N GLN A 163 -3.14 18.74 -5.34
CA GLN A 163 -2.45 19.23 -4.14
C GLN A 163 -1.75 18.07 -3.41
N SER A 164 -1.05 17.22 -4.16
CA SER A 164 -0.36 16.02 -3.63
C SER A 164 0.63 16.33 -2.50
N ARG A 165 1.06 17.61 -2.38
CA ARG A 165 1.87 18.09 -1.26
C ARG A 165 1.18 17.86 0.09
N PHE A 166 -0.15 18.02 0.20
CA PHE A 166 -0.87 17.80 1.44
C PHE A 166 -0.95 16.31 1.79
N ALA A 167 -1.14 15.44 0.76
CA ALA A 167 -1.06 14.01 0.95
C ALA A 167 0.34 13.57 1.43
N ALA A 168 1.41 14.15 0.87
CA ALA A 168 2.78 13.88 1.28
C ALA A 168 3.07 14.39 2.71
N ILE A 169 2.71 15.63 3.05
CA ILE A 169 2.90 16.18 4.40
C ILE A 169 2.14 15.34 5.43
N GLN A 170 0.90 14.94 5.13
CA GLN A 170 0.11 14.07 5.99
C GLN A 170 0.82 12.72 6.25
N GLY A 171 1.36 12.10 5.20
CA GLY A 171 2.16 10.89 5.31
C GLY A 171 3.44 11.10 6.14
N TRP A 172 4.14 12.22 5.97
CA TRP A 172 5.36 12.54 6.71
C TRP A 172 5.10 12.82 8.20
N ILE A 173 3.98 13.45 8.54
CA ILE A 173 3.55 13.62 9.94
C ILE A 173 3.49 12.26 10.63
N ILE A 174 2.79 11.30 10.02
CA ILE A 174 2.70 9.93 10.57
C ILE A 174 4.08 9.27 10.59
N ALA A 175 4.82 9.36 9.50
CA ALA A 175 6.09 8.68 9.32
C ALA A 175 7.18 9.11 10.31
N VAL A 176 7.21 10.39 10.68
CA VAL A 176 8.25 10.96 11.57
C VAL A 176 7.79 11.00 13.02
N LEU A 177 6.58 11.52 13.28
CA LEU A 177 6.15 11.73 14.66
C LEU A 177 5.91 10.44 15.44
N ARG A 178 5.61 9.31 14.78
CA ARG A 178 5.37 8.02 15.45
C ARG A 178 6.58 7.48 16.26
N PHE A 179 7.80 7.97 16.00
CA PHE A 179 8.98 7.56 16.75
C PHE A 179 8.96 8.07 18.20
N LEU A 180 8.43 9.28 18.42
CA LEU A 180 8.35 9.87 19.75
C LEU A 180 7.45 9.04 20.70
N PRO A 181 6.18 8.77 20.40
CA PRO A 181 5.36 7.92 21.26
C PRO A 181 5.89 6.47 21.32
N LEU A 182 6.53 5.95 20.26
CA LEU A 182 7.12 4.62 20.28
C LEU A 182 8.12 4.46 21.42
N VAL A 183 9.01 5.44 21.60
CA VAL A 183 10.02 5.42 22.68
C VAL A 183 9.37 5.68 24.03
N LEU A 184 8.46 6.65 24.13
CA LEU A 184 7.84 7.02 25.40
C LEU A 184 6.95 5.92 25.98
N LEU A 185 6.26 5.15 25.12
CA LEU A 185 5.34 4.08 25.52
C LEU A 185 6.04 2.73 25.74
N ALA A 186 7.34 2.61 25.41
CA ALA A 186 8.06 1.34 25.52
C ALA A 186 8.15 0.82 26.96
N THR A 187 8.21 1.70 27.95
CA THR A 187 8.29 1.33 29.37
C THR A 187 6.94 1.21 30.07
N THR A 188 5.94 2.00 29.62
CA THR A 188 4.66 2.14 30.34
C THR A 188 3.53 1.28 29.75
N TYR A 189 3.48 1.14 28.42
CA TYR A 189 2.38 0.47 27.69
C TYR A 189 2.90 -0.54 26.67
N GLN A 190 3.78 -1.46 27.09
CA GLN A 190 4.46 -2.39 26.18
C GLN A 190 3.51 -3.10 25.21
N GLN A 191 2.36 -3.60 25.65
CA GLN A 191 1.47 -4.39 24.79
C GLN A 191 0.79 -3.59 23.66
N PHE A 192 0.57 -2.29 23.85
CA PHE A 192 -0.16 -1.45 22.88
C PHE A 192 0.68 -0.26 22.37
N GLY A 193 1.89 -0.06 22.89
CA GLY A 193 2.73 1.10 22.60
C GLY A 193 3.03 1.28 21.11
N ILE A 194 3.31 0.19 20.37
CA ILE A 194 3.58 0.24 18.93
C ILE A 194 2.32 0.68 18.16
N VAL A 195 1.15 0.09 18.46
CA VAL A 195 -0.13 0.42 17.82
C VAL A 195 -0.54 1.85 18.14
N ALA A 196 -0.43 2.25 19.42
CA ALA A 196 -0.75 3.59 19.88
C ALA A 196 0.16 4.65 19.25
N SER A 197 1.47 4.39 19.14
CA SER A 197 2.41 5.32 18.50
C SER A 197 2.05 5.62 17.04
N TRP A 198 1.66 4.62 16.30
CA TRP A 198 1.17 4.78 14.92
C TRP A 198 -0.21 5.45 14.90
N GLY A 199 -1.15 4.98 15.73
CA GLY A 199 -2.54 5.43 15.74
C GLY A 199 -2.72 6.89 16.19
N PHE A 200 -2.00 7.35 17.19
CA PHE A 200 -2.05 8.76 17.63
C PHE A 200 -1.55 9.71 16.55
N CYS A 201 -0.46 9.37 15.86
CA CYS A 201 0.04 10.18 14.76
C CYS A 201 -0.92 10.18 13.57
N LEU A 202 -1.62 9.07 13.34
CA LEU A 202 -2.67 8.96 12.34
C LEU A 202 -3.84 9.91 12.66
N ILE A 203 -4.33 9.91 13.90
CA ILE A 203 -5.39 10.84 14.34
C ILE A 203 -4.94 12.29 14.18
N LEU A 204 -3.74 12.63 14.65
CA LEU A 204 -3.19 13.98 14.53
C LEU A 204 -3.14 14.43 13.06
N SER A 205 -2.67 13.56 12.18
CA SER A 205 -2.59 13.80 10.73
C SER A 205 -3.97 14.04 10.12
N VAL A 206 -4.98 13.28 10.54
CA VAL A 206 -6.38 13.46 10.10
C VAL A 206 -6.94 14.78 10.61
N ILE A 207 -6.73 15.13 11.87
CA ILE A 207 -7.18 16.43 12.44
C ILE A 207 -6.56 17.58 11.65
N ILE A 208 -5.25 17.56 11.39
CA ILE A 208 -4.56 18.59 10.60
C ILE A 208 -5.15 18.67 9.18
N ALA A 209 -5.46 17.54 8.56
CA ALA A 209 -6.06 17.51 7.23
C ALA A 209 -7.43 18.18 7.20
N PHE A 210 -8.31 17.88 8.17
CA PHE A 210 -9.66 18.47 8.23
C PHE A 210 -9.64 19.94 8.63
N THR A 211 -8.73 20.35 9.53
CA THR A 211 -8.69 21.74 10.03
C THR A 211 -7.99 22.69 9.06
N PHE A 212 -6.92 22.27 8.42
CA PHE A 212 -6.07 23.15 7.61
C PHE A 212 -6.03 22.78 6.12
N PHE A 213 -5.82 21.50 5.77
CA PHE A 213 -5.52 21.15 4.38
C PHE A 213 -6.75 21.16 3.48
N HIS A 214 -7.91 20.68 3.96
CA HIS A 214 -9.14 20.74 3.18
C HIS A 214 -9.58 22.17 2.87
N PRO A 215 -9.63 23.11 3.83
CA PRO A 215 -9.96 24.50 3.54
C PRO A 215 -9.02 25.14 2.50
N ILE A 216 -7.72 24.86 2.60
CA ILE A 216 -6.73 25.38 1.63
C ILE A 216 -6.91 24.74 0.24
N ALA A 217 -7.12 23.42 0.18
CA ALA A 217 -7.24 22.70 -1.08
C ALA A 217 -8.55 22.98 -1.83
N TYR A 218 -9.63 23.30 -1.09
CA TYR A 218 -10.99 23.42 -1.61
C TYR A 218 -11.65 24.77 -1.30
N ASN A 219 -10.88 25.85 -1.19
CA ASN A 219 -11.37 27.23 -1.04
C ASN A 219 -12.36 27.39 0.13
N GLY A 220 -11.96 26.97 1.32
CA GLY A 220 -12.77 27.03 2.55
C GLY A 220 -13.75 25.88 2.76
N ARG A 221 -13.95 25.01 1.76
CA ARG A 221 -14.87 23.86 1.86
C ARG A 221 -14.23 22.72 2.68
N ARG A 222 -15.04 22.07 3.51
CA ARG A 222 -14.65 20.91 4.33
C ARG A 222 -15.66 19.79 4.14
N PRO A 223 -15.24 18.52 4.27
CA PRO A 223 -16.19 17.42 4.41
C PRO A 223 -17.01 17.59 5.71
N PHE A 224 -18.28 17.28 5.64
CA PHE A 224 -19.21 17.26 6.77
C PHE A 224 -20.09 16.01 6.72
N ILE A 225 -20.89 15.75 7.74
CA ILE A 225 -21.75 14.55 7.79
C ILE A 225 -22.88 14.73 6.78
N MET A 226 -22.81 13.99 5.67
CA MET A 226 -23.82 14.00 4.61
C MET A 226 -23.78 12.70 3.80
N VAL A 227 -24.94 12.25 3.36
CA VAL A 227 -25.08 11.11 2.45
C VAL A 227 -26.01 11.49 1.30
N LYS A 228 -25.52 11.38 0.05
CA LYS A 228 -26.31 11.52 -1.18
C LYS A 228 -26.24 10.23 -1.97
N LYS A 229 -27.41 9.57 -2.14
CA LYS A 229 -27.51 8.28 -2.84
C LYS A 229 -27.02 8.35 -4.30
N GLU A 230 -27.34 9.44 -5.00
CA GLU A 230 -26.93 9.64 -6.39
C GLU A 230 -25.40 9.67 -6.56
N ILE A 231 -24.71 10.22 -5.57
CA ILE A 231 -23.25 10.23 -5.54
C ILE A 231 -22.71 8.82 -5.34
N ILE A 232 -23.29 8.06 -4.41
CA ILE A 232 -22.87 6.68 -4.13
C ILE A 232 -23.02 5.81 -5.39
N ASP A 233 -24.20 5.83 -6.00
CA ASP A 233 -24.51 5.01 -7.17
C ASP A 233 -23.57 5.34 -8.35
N ARG A 234 -23.26 6.63 -8.55
CA ARG A 234 -22.32 7.09 -9.58
C ARG A 234 -20.90 6.60 -9.31
N LEU A 235 -20.41 6.75 -8.07
CA LEU A 235 -19.04 6.38 -7.71
C LEU A 235 -18.86 4.87 -7.72
N LEU A 236 -19.75 4.09 -7.11
CA LEU A 236 -19.63 2.63 -7.02
C LEU A 236 -19.68 1.98 -8.39
N ARG A 237 -20.59 2.38 -9.29
CA ARG A 237 -20.69 1.83 -10.65
C ARG A 237 -19.37 1.93 -11.42
N PHE A 238 -18.64 3.02 -11.22
CA PHE A 238 -17.33 3.23 -11.86
C PHE A 238 -16.21 2.45 -11.16
N SER A 239 -16.19 2.45 -9.82
CA SER A 239 -15.02 2.04 -9.05
C SER A 239 -14.99 0.57 -8.71
N PHE A 240 -16.14 -0.13 -8.73
CA PHE A 240 -16.28 -1.48 -8.19
C PHE A 240 -15.29 -2.49 -8.76
N ALA A 241 -15.10 -2.52 -10.08
CA ALA A 241 -14.17 -3.46 -10.70
C ALA A 241 -12.70 -3.20 -10.31
N ASN A 242 -12.30 -1.92 -10.22
CA ASN A 242 -10.96 -1.54 -9.76
C ASN A 242 -10.77 -1.89 -8.28
N TYR A 243 -11.79 -1.65 -7.47
CA TYR A 243 -11.81 -1.96 -6.05
C TYR A 243 -11.63 -3.46 -5.79
N VAL A 244 -12.42 -4.31 -6.44
CA VAL A 244 -12.32 -5.77 -6.30
C VAL A 244 -10.92 -6.27 -6.70
N GLY A 245 -10.38 -5.80 -7.83
CA GLY A 245 -9.03 -6.15 -8.26
C GLY A 245 -7.95 -5.68 -7.29
N ASN A 246 -8.15 -4.51 -6.65
CA ASN A 246 -7.23 -3.99 -5.64
C ASN A 246 -7.32 -4.75 -4.31
N ILE A 247 -8.52 -5.11 -3.88
CA ILE A 247 -8.73 -5.97 -2.69
C ILE A 247 -7.91 -7.26 -2.85
N PHE A 248 -8.12 -8.01 -3.93
CA PHE A 248 -7.41 -9.28 -4.13
C PHE A 248 -5.90 -9.10 -4.18
N TRP A 249 -5.43 -7.95 -4.68
CA TRP A 249 -4.00 -7.64 -4.65
C TRP A 249 -3.47 -7.36 -3.25
N MET A 250 -4.22 -6.62 -2.43
CA MET A 250 -3.78 -6.16 -1.10
C MET A 250 -4.03 -7.17 0.02
N ILE A 251 -5.06 -8.00 -0.12
CA ILE A 251 -5.49 -8.95 0.93
C ILE A 251 -4.36 -9.85 1.44
N PRO A 252 -3.49 -10.46 0.63
CA PRO A 252 -2.43 -11.31 1.18
C PRO A 252 -1.53 -10.57 2.16
N GLY A 253 -1.14 -9.33 1.84
CA GLY A 253 -0.29 -8.51 2.71
C GLY A 253 -0.93 -8.13 4.05
N LEU A 254 -2.25 -8.00 4.08
CA LEU A 254 -3.01 -7.61 5.28
C LEU A 254 -3.55 -8.81 6.06
N ALA A 255 -3.90 -9.91 5.40
CA ALA A 255 -4.47 -11.09 6.05
C ALA A 255 -3.39 -12.05 6.55
N LEU A 256 -2.23 -12.15 5.90
CA LEU A 256 -1.17 -13.08 6.33
C LEU A 256 -0.67 -12.82 7.76
N PRO A 257 -0.39 -11.59 8.22
CA PRO A 257 -0.01 -11.36 9.62
C PRO A 257 -1.06 -11.84 10.61
N ILE A 258 -2.36 -11.71 10.28
CA ILE A 258 -3.46 -12.20 11.10
C ILE A 258 -3.51 -13.73 11.08
N LEU A 259 -3.29 -14.33 9.93
CA LEU A 259 -3.26 -15.78 9.77
C LEU A 259 -2.07 -16.40 10.54
N VAL A 260 -0.88 -15.80 10.41
CA VAL A 260 0.34 -16.28 11.07
C VAL A 260 0.22 -16.17 12.58
N VAL A 261 -0.27 -15.04 13.11
CA VAL A 261 -0.42 -14.90 14.58
C VAL A 261 -1.40 -15.92 15.15
N ASN A 262 -2.45 -16.27 14.43
CA ASN A 262 -3.43 -17.26 14.88
C ASN A 262 -2.95 -18.71 14.75
N ARG A 263 -2.05 -19.02 13.82
CA ARG A 263 -1.56 -20.37 13.56
C ARG A 263 -0.27 -20.70 14.30
N LEU A 264 0.63 -19.75 14.41
CA LEU A 264 1.98 -19.96 14.95
C LEU A 264 2.26 -19.13 16.20
N GLY A 265 1.40 -18.15 16.51
CA GLY A 265 1.57 -17.27 17.65
C GLY A 265 2.26 -15.94 17.28
N ALA A 266 2.32 -15.07 18.29
CA ALA A 266 2.71 -13.68 18.09
C ALA A 266 4.22 -13.52 17.79
N GLU A 267 5.07 -14.34 18.40
CA GLU A 267 6.51 -14.26 18.19
C GLU A 267 6.90 -14.62 16.75
N GLU A 268 6.38 -15.73 16.24
CA GLU A 268 6.57 -16.16 14.85
C GLU A 268 6.03 -15.12 13.86
N ASN A 269 4.91 -14.46 14.22
CA ASN A 269 4.40 -13.37 13.37
C ASN A 269 5.31 -12.14 13.38
N ALA A 270 6.08 -11.86 14.42
CA ALA A 270 7.08 -10.81 14.39
C ALA A 270 8.16 -11.09 13.33
N TYR A 271 8.69 -12.32 13.33
CA TYR A 271 9.69 -12.76 12.36
C TYR A 271 9.13 -12.76 10.93
N PHE A 272 7.91 -13.27 10.76
CA PHE A 272 7.19 -13.22 9.49
C PHE A 272 7.03 -11.79 8.98
N TYR A 273 6.52 -10.90 9.82
CA TYR A 273 6.19 -9.53 9.41
C TYR A 273 7.43 -8.74 8.99
N ILE A 274 8.54 -8.86 9.71
CA ILE A 274 9.79 -8.17 9.33
C ILE A 274 10.33 -8.72 8.00
N GLY A 275 10.35 -10.04 7.80
CA GLY A 275 10.73 -10.64 6.52
C GLY A 275 9.83 -10.18 5.37
N TRP A 276 8.51 -10.12 5.60
CA TRP A 276 7.52 -9.62 4.64
C TRP A 276 7.69 -8.14 4.33
N ALA A 277 7.96 -7.31 5.36
CA ALA A 277 8.16 -5.87 5.19
C ALA A 277 9.41 -5.56 4.34
N ILE A 278 10.53 -6.27 4.58
CA ILE A 278 11.76 -6.11 3.77
C ILE A 278 11.49 -6.56 2.32
N ALA A 279 10.83 -7.70 2.11
CA ALA A 279 10.46 -8.17 0.77
C ALA A 279 9.48 -7.19 0.08
N GLY A 280 8.57 -6.57 0.83
CA GLY A 280 7.67 -5.54 0.35
C GLY A 280 8.38 -4.35 -0.27
N MET A 281 9.54 -3.94 0.27
CA MET A 281 10.36 -2.89 -0.34
C MET A 281 10.92 -3.31 -1.71
N VAL A 282 11.28 -4.58 -1.86
CA VAL A 282 11.70 -5.13 -3.16
C VAL A 282 10.54 -5.13 -4.16
N PHE A 283 9.33 -5.48 -3.71
CA PHE A 283 8.11 -5.47 -4.53
C PHE A 283 7.71 -4.07 -5.01
N MET A 284 8.19 -3.00 -4.36
CA MET A 284 7.98 -1.63 -4.84
C MET A 284 8.65 -1.36 -6.19
N ILE A 285 9.73 -2.05 -6.55
CA ILE A 285 10.43 -1.86 -7.83
C ILE A 285 9.50 -2.18 -9.02
N PRO A 286 8.97 -3.41 -9.16
CA PRO A 286 8.06 -3.73 -10.27
C PRO A 286 6.77 -2.93 -10.22
N THR A 287 6.24 -2.60 -9.03
CA THR A 287 5.00 -1.84 -8.92
C THR A 287 5.16 -0.42 -9.44
N SER A 288 6.23 0.27 -9.05
CA SER A 288 6.50 1.66 -9.46
C SER A 288 6.77 1.78 -10.96
N ILE A 289 7.57 0.85 -11.53
CA ILE A 289 7.87 0.86 -12.96
C ILE A 289 6.62 0.52 -13.78
N SER A 290 5.80 -0.43 -13.31
CA SER A 290 4.54 -0.76 -13.97
C SER A 290 3.53 0.37 -13.94
N LEU A 291 3.51 1.17 -12.85
CA LEU A 291 2.66 2.35 -12.76
C LEU A 291 3.11 3.44 -13.76
N ALA A 292 4.41 3.64 -13.94
CA ALA A 292 4.95 4.53 -14.97
C ALA A 292 4.59 4.03 -16.38
N MET A 293 4.73 2.72 -16.63
CA MET A 293 4.28 2.09 -17.88
C MET A 293 2.79 2.34 -18.15
N MET A 294 1.94 2.27 -17.12
CA MET A 294 0.51 2.54 -17.26
C MET A 294 0.26 3.99 -17.70
N ALA A 295 0.98 4.94 -17.12
CA ALA A 295 0.82 6.36 -17.46
C ALA A 295 1.20 6.65 -18.93
N GLU A 296 2.33 6.12 -19.40
CA GLU A 296 2.78 6.29 -20.78
C GLU A 296 1.87 5.56 -21.79
N ALA A 297 1.57 4.28 -21.52
CA ALA A 297 0.74 3.47 -22.42
C ALA A 297 -0.73 3.92 -22.48
N SER A 298 -1.24 4.61 -21.45
CA SER A 298 -2.59 5.16 -21.45
C SER A 298 -2.73 6.39 -22.37
N GLN A 299 -1.63 7.07 -22.73
CA GLN A 299 -1.63 8.18 -23.68
C GLN A 299 -1.63 7.67 -25.11
N ASP A 300 -0.96 6.56 -25.39
CA ASP A 300 -0.86 5.97 -26.72
C ASP A 300 -0.81 4.44 -26.62
N GLU A 301 -1.97 3.81 -26.80
CA GLU A 301 -2.11 2.34 -26.71
C GLU A 301 -1.25 1.60 -27.76
N SER A 302 -0.87 2.25 -28.87
CA SER A 302 -0.02 1.63 -29.91
C SER A 302 1.39 1.32 -29.39
N LYS A 303 1.88 2.09 -28.42
CA LYS A 303 3.19 1.91 -27.77
C LYS A 303 3.21 0.86 -26.66
N LEU A 304 2.06 0.31 -26.29
CA LEU A 304 1.94 -0.61 -25.15
C LEU A 304 2.96 -1.78 -25.19
N ALA A 305 3.15 -2.41 -26.34
CA ALA A 305 4.09 -3.52 -26.49
C ALA A 305 5.55 -3.08 -26.30
N MET A 306 5.90 -1.90 -26.78
CA MET A 306 7.24 -1.31 -26.62
C MET A 306 7.49 -0.95 -25.15
N GLU A 307 6.52 -0.28 -24.51
CA GLU A 307 6.64 0.10 -23.10
C GLU A 307 6.69 -1.11 -22.17
N MET A 308 5.99 -2.19 -22.48
CA MET A 308 6.10 -3.47 -21.76
C MET A 308 7.52 -4.05 -21.81
N LYS A 309 8.13 -4.13 -23.01
CA LYS A 309 9.51 -4.64 -23.16
C LYS A 309 10.51 -3.77 -22.40
N ARG A 310 10.37 -2.44 -22.51
CA ARG A 310 11.20 -1.47 -21.80
C ARG A 310 11.06 -1.60 -20.28
N SER A 311 9.84 -1.71 -19.78
CA SER A 311 9.54 -1.85 -18.37
C SER A 311 10.10 -3.17 -17.81
N LEU A 312 9.90 -4.30 -18.48
CA LEU A 312 10.48 -5.58 -18.07
C LEU A 312 12.02 -5.52 -18.01
N LYS A 313 12.66 -4.96 -19.05
CA LYS A 313 14.13 -4.79 -19.04
C LYS A 313 14.58 -3.95 -17.85
N PHE A 314 13.90 -2.85 -17.57
CA PHE A 314 14.27 -1.96 -16.48
C PHE A 314 13.97 -2.56 -15.10
N ILE A 315 12.84 -3.27 -14.96
CA ILE A 315 12.53 -4.03 -13.75
C ILE A 315 13.65 -5.02 -13.43
N PHE A 316 14.04 -5.88 -14.38
CA PHE A 316 15.06 -6.88 -14.12
C PHE A 316 16.45 -6.29 -13.92
N LEU A 317 16.77 -5.17 -14.58
CA LEU A 317 18.02 -4.44 -14.38
C LEU A 317 18.18 -3.97 -12.93
N LEU A 318 17.09 -3.50 -12.30
CA LEU A 318 17.11 -3.06 -10.90
C LEU A 318 16.87 -4.21 -9.90
N LEU A 319 15.99 -5.14 -10.25
CA LEU A 319 15.55 -6.18 -9.33
C LEU A 319 16.62 -7.24 -9.10
N VAL A 320 17.34 -7.69 -10.16
CA VAL A 320 18.34 -8.75 -10.05
C VAL A 320 19.48 -8.39 -9.09
N PRO A 321 20.11 -7.20 -9.17
CA PRO A 321 21.12 -6.79 -8.18
C PRO A 321 20.57 -6.76 -6.74
N VAL A 322 19.36 -6.26 -6.54
CA VAL A 322 18.73 -6.20 -5.20
C VAL A 322 18.47 -7.60 -4.66
N ILE A 323 17.98 -8.53 -5.49
CA ILE A 323 17.81 -9.93 -5.10
C ILE A 323 19.16 -10.52 -4.67
N ILE A 324 20.21 -10.36 -5.47
CA ILE A 324 21.55 -10.88 -5.15
C ILE A 324 22.06 -10.31 -3.83
N ILE A 325 21.94 -8.99 -3.64
CA ILE A 325 22.35 -8.34 -2.39
C ILE A 325 21.59 -8.94 -1.20
N LEU A 326 20.27 -9.12 -1.28
CA LEU A 326 19.49 -9.67 -0.18
C LEU A 326 19.69 -11.16 0.04
N LEU A 327 20.02 -11.93 -0.99
CA LEU A 327 20.41 -13.34 -0.82
C LEU A 327 21.74 -13.46 -0.08
N LEU A 328 22.73 -12.59 -0.38
CA LEU A 328 24.05 -12.60 0.23
C LEU A 328 24.08 -11.89 1.60
N LEU A 329 23.45 -10.72 1.69
CA LEU A 329 23.54 -9.85 2.88
C LEU A 329 22.23 -9.80 3.70
N GLY A 330 21.20 -10.59 3.35
CA GLY A 330 19.90 -10.59 4.02
C GLY A 330 20.00 -10.86 5.52
N ARG A 331 20.97 -11.68 5.95
CA ARG A 331 21.25 -11.91 7.37
C ARG A 331 21.66 -10.63 8.08
N ILE A 332 22.49 -9.79 7.46
CA ILE A 332 22.96 -8.50 8.03
C ILE A 332 21.77 -7.54 8.13
N PHE A 333 20.95 -7.46 7.10
CA PHE A 333 19.72 -6.61 7.13
C PHE A 333 18.78 -7.02 8.27
N LEU A 334 18.59 -8.31 8.50
CA LEU A 334 17.74 -8.82 9.58
C LEU A 334 18.39 -8.61 10.96
N GLN A 335 19.71 -8.61 11.08
CA GLN A 335 20.43 -8.32 12.33
C GLN A 335 20.19 -6.90 12.87
N PHE A 336 19.84 -5.93 12.00
CA PHE A 336 19.42 -4.61 12.49
C PHE A 336 18.20 -4.69 13.40
N PHE A 337 17.31 -5.67 13.19
CA PHE A 337 16.13 -5.91 14.04
C PHE A 337 16.48 -6.72 15.29
N GLY A 338 17.54 -7.53 15.24
CA GLY A 338 18.01 -8.38 16.33
C GLY A 338 18.41 -9.78 15.86
N LYS A 339 19.22 -10.48 16.65
CA LYS A 339 19.72 -11.82 16.31
C LYS A 339 18.58 -12.81 16.07
N ALA A 340 17.55 -12.81 16.91
CA ALA A 340 16.39 -13.70 16.77
C ALA A 340 15.69 -13.52 15.41
N TYR A 341 15.57 -12.28 14.90
CA TYR A 341 15.00 -12.02 13.59
C TYR A 341 15.87 -12.57 12.46
N SER A 342 17.21 -12.44 12.56
CA SER A 342 18.12 -12.99 11.54
C SER A 342 18.11 -14.51 11.50
N ASP A 343 17.95 -15.16 12.64
CA ASP A 343 17.98 -16.63 12.73
C ASP A 343 16.64 -17.24 12.27
N ASN A 344 15.51 -16.59 12.52
CA ASN A 344 14.19 -17.14 12.22
C ASN A 344 13.59 -16.65 10.89
N ALA A 345 13.84 -15.40 10.45
CA ALA A 345 13.21 -14.83 9.25
C ALA A 345 14.03 -14.99 7.96
N LEU A 346 15.32 -15.41 8.02
CA LEU A 346 16.22 -15.40 6.88
C LEU A 346 15.72 -16.25 5.69
N GLN A 347 15.28 -17.45 5.96
CA GLN A 347 14.80 -18.36 4.90
C GLN A 347 13.50 -17.86 4.28
N LEU A 348 12.59 -17.31 5.10
CA LEU A 348 11.39 -16.64 4.60
C LEU A 348 11.74 -15.47 3.69
N LEU A 349 12.69 -14.61 4.12
CA LEU A 349 13.14 -13.46 3.32
C LEU A 349 13.67 -13.91 1.96
N TRP A 350 14.52 -14.95 1.90
CA TRP A 350 15.04 -15.47 0.65
C TRP A 350 13.93 -15.94 -0.30
N ILE A 351 12.96 -16.71 0.21
CA ILE A 351 11.83 -17.20 -0.58
C ILE A 351 11.00 -16.03 -1.14
N LEU A 352 10.71 -15.03 -0.29
CA LEU A 352 9.93 -13.86 -0.69
C LEU A 352 10.67 -12.98 -1.70
N VAL A 353 11.97 -12.78 -1.52
CA VAL A 353 12.77 -11.97 -2.46
C VAL A 353 12.84 -12.64 -3.84
N VAL A 354 12.96 -13.97 -3.89
CA VAL A 354 12.88 -14.72 -5.17
C VAL A 354 11.48 -14.59 -5.79
N SER A 355 10.42 -14.54 -4.98
CA SER A 355 9.04 -14.36 -5.48
C SER A 355 8.80 -13.02 -6.18
N ALA A 356 9.70 -12.04 -6.03
CA ALA A 356 9.65 -10.78 -6.76
C ALA A 356 9.80 -10.95 -8.28
N VAL A 357 10.45 -12.02 -8.73
CA VAL A 357 10.59 -12.33 -10.16
C VAL A 357 9.24 -12.64 -10.81
N PRO A 358 8.51 -13.70 -10.39
CA PRO A 358 7.19 -13.99 -10.95
C PRO A 358 6.17 -12.88 -10.66
N LEU A 359 6.23 -12.21 -9.50
CA LEU A 359 5.39 -11.06 -9.19
C LEU A 359 5.56 -9.94 -10.21
N SER A 360 6.79 -9.68 -10.69
CA SER A 360 7.06 -8.66 -11.70
C SER A 360 6.34 -8.92 -13.01
N LEU A 361 6.33 -10.17 -13.47
CA LEU A 361 5.63 -10.58 -14.69
C LEU A 361 4.12 -10.42 -14.54
N ASN A 362 3.57 -10.82 -13.39
CA ASN A 362 2.16 -10.65 -13.07
C ASN A 362 1.78 -9.17 -13.02
N TYR A 363 2.63 -8.31 -12.45
CA TYR A 363 2.36 -6.87 -12.35
C TYR A 363 2.31 -6.19 -13.72
N VAL A 364 3.26 -6.48 -14.60
CA VAL A 364 3.28 -5.96 -15.97
C VAL A 364 2.03 -6.42 -16.73
N TYR A 365 1.63 -7.68 -16.59
CA TYR A 365 0.39 -8.20 -17.19
C TYR A 365 -0.86 -7.48 -16.65
N ILE A 366 -0.99 -7.34 -15.31
CA ILE A 366 -2.11 -6.64 -14.67
C ILE A 366 -2.21 -5.21 -15.20
N THR A 367 -1.08 -4.52 -15.28
CA THR A 367 -1.01 -3.14 -15.77
C THR A 367 -1.41 -3.03 -17.23
N MET A 368 -0.93 -3.94 -18.08
CA MET A 368 -1.36 -4.01 -19.48
C MET A 368 -2.87 -4.21 -19.61
N ARG A 369 -3.45 -5.13 -18.80
CA ARG A 369 -4.90 -5.40 -18.85
C ARG A 369 -5.72 -4.22 -18.35
N ARG A 370 -5.19 -3.42 -17.42
CA ARG A 370 -5.81 -2.15 -16.99
C ARG A 370 -5.82 -1.12 -18.12
N VAL A 371 -4.71 -0.96 -18.86
CA VAL A 371 -4.66 -0.08 -20.05
C VAL A 371 -5.68 -0.52 -21.09
N GLU A 372 -5.79 -1.83 -21.35
CA GLU A 372 -6.78 -2.41 -22.26
C GLU A 372 -8.23 -2.39 -21.73
N LYS A 373 -8.47 -1.87 -20.52
CA LYS A 373 -9.78 -1.82 -19.85
C LYS A 373 -10.40 -3.22 -19.64
N LYS A 374 -9.60 -4.28 -19.59
CA LYS A 374 -10.02 -5.67 -19.39
C LYS A 374 -9.96 -6.07 -17.93
N MET A 375 -10.78 -5.43 -17.10
CA MET A 375 -10.76 -5.59 -15.64
C MET A 375 -11.08 -7.00 -15.16
N SER A 376 -11.90 -7.77 -15.87
CA SER A 376 -12.20 -9.17 -15.53
C SER A 376 -10.93 -10.03 -15.48
N SER A 377 -9.99 -9.84 -16.42
CA SER A 377 -8.71 -10.56 -16.39
C SER A 377 -7.83 -10.15 -15.19
N VAL A 378 -7.90 -8.91 -14.77
CA VAL A 378 -7.20 -8.43 -13.57
C VAL A 378 -7.77 -9.09 -12.32
N ILE A 379 -9.10 -9.07 -12.18
CA ILE A 379 -9.81 -9.66 -11.03
C ILE A 379 -9.53 -11.17 -10.92
N TRP A 380 -9.63 -11.89 -12.04
CA TRP A 380 -9.35 -13.33 -12.06
C TRP A 380 -7.94 -13.67 -11.63
N LEU A 381 -6.94 -13.02 -12.22
CA LEU A 381 -5.54 -13.32 -11.89
C LEU A 381 -5.21 -12.96 -10.44
N THR A 382 -5.60 -11.76 -10.00
CA THR A 382 -5.35 -11.31 -8.61
C THR A 382 -6.11 -12.16 -7.60
N GLY A 383 -7.35 -12.56 -7.91
CA GLY A 383 -8.16 -13.43 -7.08
C GLY A 383 -7.57 -14.84 -6.93
N LEU A 384 -7.11 -15.44 -8.04
CA LEU A 384 -6.42 -16.74 -8.01
C LEU A 384 -5.13 -16.68 -7.19
N ILE A 385 -4.30 -15.66 -7.40
CA ILE A 385 -3.05 -15.47 -6.65
C ILE A 385 -3.37 -15.28 -5.16
N ALA A 386 -4.33 -14.42 -4.81
CA ALA A 386 -4.71 -14.18 -3.42
C ALA A 386 -5.26 -15.44 -2.75
N GLY A 387 -6.18 -16.14 -3.40
CA GLY A 387 -6.77 -17.37 -2.91
C GLY A 387 -5.74 -18.48 -2.72
N ALA A 388 -4.86 -18.67 -3.70
CA ALA A 388 -3.78 -19.66 -3.62
C ALA A 388 -2.74 -19.30 -2.55
N THR A 389 -2.40 -18.01 -2.39
CA THR A 389 -1.47 -17.56 -1.34
C THR A 389 -2.06 -17.79 0.04
N LEU A 390 -3.29 -17.35 0.29
CA LEU A 390 -3.93 -17.49 1.61
C LEU A 390 -4.27 -18.94 1.93
N GLY A 391 -4.88 -19.66 0.97
CA GLY A 391 -5.22 -21.07 1.12
C GLY A 391 -3.96 -21.93 1.30
N GLY A 392 -2.95 -21.74 0.45
CA GLY A 392 -1.67 -22.43 0.57
C GLY A 392 -1.00 -22.13 1.92
N SER A 393 -1.00 -20.86 2.35
CA SER A 393 -0.44 -20.48 3.66
C SER A 393 -1.19 -21.16 4.81
N TYR A 394 -2.52 -21.23 4.77
CA TYR A 394 -3.32 -21.88 5.81
C TYR A 394 -2.91 -23.33 6.05
N PHE A 395 -2.62 -24.11 5.00
CA PHE A 395 -2.20 -25.50 5.09
C PHE A 395 -0.70 -25.67 5.35
N LEU A 396 0.15 -24.77 4.85
CA LEU A 396 1.60 -24.91 4.97
C LEU A 396 2.18 -24.33 6.27
N LEU A 397 1.53 -23.34 6.90
CA LEU A 397 2.00 -22.74 8.16
C LEU A 397 2.20 -23.77 9.28
N PRO A 398 1.26 -24.71 9.56
CA PRO A 398 1.44 -25.69 10.62
C PRO A 398 2.60 -26.66 10.37
N VAL A 399 2.97 -26.91 9.11
CA VAL A 399 3.99 -27.91 8.73
C VAL A 399 5.37 -27.27 8.55
N LEU A 400 5.43 -26.08 7.95
CA LEU A 400 6.68 -25.43 7.53
C LEU A 400 6.97 -24.13 8.30
N GLY A 401 6.15 -23.80 9.31
CA GLY A 401 6.27 -22.51 10.02
C GLY A 401 6.06 -21.34 9.07
N ILE A 402 6.65 -20.19 9.38
CA ILE A 402 6.52 -18.97 8.55
C ILE A 402 6.99 -19.13 7.11
N LYS A 403 7.89 -20.06 6.82
CA LYS A 403 8.33 -20.39 5.46
C LYS A 403 7.18 -20.87 4.58
N GLY A 404 6.20 -21.54 5.19
CA GLY A 404 4.99 -21.99 4.50
C GLY A 404 4.25 -20.85 3.80
N ALA A 405 4.15 -19.68 4.43
CA ALA A 405 3.57 -18.50 3.79
C ALA A 405 4.44 -17.97 2.64
N GLY A 406 5.76 -18.01 2.78
CA GLY A 406 6.69 -17.66 1.70
C GLY A 406 6.55 -18.58 0.49
N ILE A 407 6.52 -19.90 0.73
CA ILE A 407 6.36 -20.92 -0.34
C ILE A 407 4.99 -20.77 -1.01
N ALA A 408 3.92 -20.57 -0.25
CA ALA A 408 2.59 -20.32 -0.81
C ALA A 408 2.57 -19.07 -1.71
N SER A 409 3.23 -17.99 -1.27
CA SER A 409 3.36 -16.77 -2.06
C SER A 409 4.18 -17.00 -3.33
N LEU A 410 5.35 -17.64 -3.23
CA LEU A 410 6.20 -17.94 -4.38
C LEU A 410 5.48 -18.84 -5.41
N SER A 411 4.85 -19.92 -4.95
CA SER A 411 4.16 -20.87 -5.82
C SER A 411 2.94 -20.24 -6.51
N SER A 412 2.14 -19.45 -5.79
CA SER A 412 0.99 -18.76 -6.38
C SER A 412 1.40 -17.68 -7.38
N GLN A 413 2.43 -16.90 -7.08
CA GLN A 413 2.99 -15.92 -8.02
C GLN A 413 3.58 -16.59 -9.24
N THR A 414 4.27 -17.73 -9.07
CA THR A 414 4.85 -18.50 -10.17
C THR A 414 3.77 -19.10 -11.08
N ALA A 415 2.71 -19.68 -10.50
CA ALA A 415 1.59 -20.20 -11.27
C ALA A 415 0.91 -19.08 -12.10
N GLY A 416 0.68 -17.91 -11.49
CA GLY A 416 0.22 -16.72 -12.20
C GLY A 416 1.18 -16.29 -13.32
N ALA A 417 2.49 -16.29 -13.07
CA ALA A 417 3.51 -15.90 -14.03
C ALA A 417 3.59 -16.85 -15.23
N LEU A 418 3.45 -18.15 -15.02
CA LEU A 418 3.39 -19.13 -16.12
C LEU A 418 2.22 -18.82 -17.08
N PHE A 419 1.04 -18.50 -16.52
CA PHE A 419 -0.09 -18.08 -17.32
C PHE A 419 0.19 -16.76 -18.06
N THR A 420 0.75 -15.77 -17.37
CA THR A 420 1.00 -14.44 -17.95
C THR A 420 2.12 -14.46 -19.00
N VAL A 421 3.18 -15.24 -18.80
CA VAL A 421 4.28 -15.39 -19.77
C VAL A 421 3.76 -15.95 -21.10
N ALA A 422 2.93 -17.00 -21.08
CA ALA A 422 2.35 -17.56 -22.31
C ALA A 422 1.55 -16.49 -23.09
N TYR A 423 0.83 -15.62 -22.38
CA TYR A 423 0.10 -14.52 -23.00
C TYR A 423 1.02 -13.41 -23.52
N LEU A 424 1.99 -12.97 -22.71
CA LEU A 424 2.95 -11.91 -23.04
C LEU A 424 3.82 -12.32 -24.24
N TRP A 425 4.28 -13.58 -24.27
CA TRP A 425 5.05 -14.14 -25.36
C TRP A 425 4.31 -14.05 -26.69
N ARG A 426 3.05 -14.50 -26.73
CA ARG A 426 2.21 -14.43 -27.93
C ARG A 426 2.07 -12.99 -28.43
N ARG A 427 2.00 -12.02 -27.54
CA ARG A 427 1.79 -10.61 -27.89
C ARG A 427 3.08 -9.90 -28.32
N LEU A 428 4.20 -10.22 -27.66
CA LEU A 428 5.48 -9.55 -27.92
C LEU A 428 6.21 -10.09 -29.14
N PHE A 429 5.99 -11.37 -29.47
CA PHE A 429 6.76 -12.06 -30.51
C PHE A 429 5.93 -12.54 -31.71
N LYS A 430 4.61 -12.77 -31.59
CA LYS A 430 3.75 -13.15 -32.73
C LYS A 430 3.31 -12.00 -33.64
N LYS A 431 3.46 -10.74 -33.26
CA LYS A 431 3.20 -9.58 -34.13
C LYS A 431 4.42 -9.19 -35.01
N ALA A 432 5.52 -9.93 -34.93
CA ALA A 432 6.71 -9.70 -35.75
C ALA A 432 6.81 -10.70 -36.93
N ALA A 433 5.81 -11.51 -37.16
CA ALA A 433 5.57 -12.32 -38.36
C ALA A 433 4.20 -11.93 -38.96
#